data_1dbb1106664949da21fdeda696e4ce47
#
_entry.id   1dbb1106664949da21fdeda696e4ce47
#
_cell.length_a   1.000
_cell.length_b   1.000
_cell.length_c   1.000
_cell.angle_alpha   90.00
_cell.angle_beta   90.00
_cell.angle_gamma   90.00
#
_symmetry.space_group_name_H-M   'P 1'
#
loop_
_entity.id
_entity.type
_entity.pdbx_description
1 polymer ?
#
loop_
_entity_poly.entity_id
_entity_poly.type
_entity_poly.pdbx_seq_one_letter_code
_entity_poly.pdbx_strand_id
1 'polypeptide(L)'
;MFGVLAAINVAAYLLPVRWDMTDDKHYSLSKASKALLRQSDAPIEVTLLLEGDLNAGFRRLKKATEETIAEMGVYGQFTIHNSQFTMHDADSLGLRPIVIHEREQNGKTAQTTVYPYAIMSYKGRKAVVTLLKNTRGLSGEENLNASIEQLEFAFMEALHLLQQTETPRIAILEGHNEPDEAHTYDLMTALSKYFAVDRGSLTPPSSEGKGVDAHMLDGYKAILIISPQTAFSDVERFVIDQYIMRGGTVLWALDGVQFSEQVLQQEGYTPVVALDLGLTEMLFRYGVRVNPALVQDIQCLSIPVNVSTDPEQPNLQPMPWTFAPLLLTSEGSPITRGLGQVMSTFVSPIDAVGGDDGIEKRILLATSTASRVTASPGEVNLSDMNPDLNAFQYQYVPVAVSLEGMFGSAYAHRMMPEGVSVNGERMNGEGIIKRSVKTRQVVIGSGSILVNETQRSTPLPMGYDRYSGMQFSNRDFIVNALLWMTDSEGLISLREKTVTMRLLNDRRAHGQRAQVQLISTVSPVALLALIGGIVFVIRKRRYEK
;
A
#
# COMPACT_ATOMS: atom_id res chain seq x y z
N MET A 1 45.34 26.08 -20.64
CA MET A 1 43.88 25.95 -20.71
C MET A 1 43.47 24.56 -21.21
N PHE A 2 43.97 24.02 -22.32
CA PHE A 2 43.66 22.66 -22.79
C PHE A 2 44.03 21.55 -21.78
N GLY A 3 45.18 21.65 -21.10
CA GLY A 3 45.60 20.68 -20.09
C GLY A 3 44.73 20.62 -18.85
N VAL A 4 44.15 21.74 -18.42
CA VAL A 4 43.21 21.80 -17.31
C VAL A 4 41.87 21.19 -17.67
N LEU A 5 41.38 21.46 -18.88
CA LEU A 5 40.16 20.84 -19.42
C LEU A 5 40.30 19.31 -19.58
N ALA A 6 41.45 18.85 -20.07
CA ALA A 6 41.76 17.42 -20.17
C ALA A 6 41.84 16.76 -18.76
N ALA A 7 42.50 17.41 -17.82
CA ALA A 7 42.57 16.91 -16.44
C ALA A 7 41.18 16.87 -15.74
N ILE A 8 40.33 17.86 -15.97
CA ILE A 8 38.94 17.86 -15.45
C ILE A 8 38.11 16.74 -16.09
N ASN A 9 38.27 16.50 -17.40
CA ASN A 9 37.58 15.39 -18.07
C ASN A 9 38.06 14.03 -17.59
N VAL A 10 39.37 13.86 -17.39
CA VAL A 10 39.94 12.61 -16.83
C VAL A 10 39.50 12.44 -15.37
N ALA A 11 39.49 13.49 -14.56
CA ALA A 11 38.99 13.45 -13.19
C ALA A 11 37.48 13.16 -13.14
N ALA A 12 36.69 13.73 -14.04
CA ALA A 12 35.25 13.45 -14.15
C ALA A 12 34.96 12.01 -14.62
N TYR A 13 35.86 11.43 -15.41
CA TYR A 13 35.78 10.03 -15.85
C TYR A 13 36.20 9.05 -14.74
N LEU A 14 37.20 9.42 -13.91
CA LEU A 14 37.72 8.60 -12.82
C LEU A 14 36.92 8.72 -11.52
N LEU A 15 36.20 9.83 -11.33
CA LEU A 15 35.35 10.06 -10.17
C LEU A 15 33.88 10.00 -10.63
N PRO A 16 33.18 8.89 -10.41
CA PRO A 16 31.75 8.77 -10.77
C PRO A 16 30.87 9.60 -9.79
N VAL A 17 31.09 10.92 -9.75
CA VAL A 17 30.22 11.84 -9.02
C VAL A 17 29.04 12.17 -9.92
N ARG A 18 27.93 11.46 -9.76
CA ARG A 18 26.67 11.83 -10.39
C ARG A 18 25.92 12.82 -9.50
N TRP A 19 25.75 14.03 -9.98
CA TRP A 19 24.86 15.00 -9.38
C TRP A 19 23.49 14.88 -10.03
N ASP A 20 22.55 14.33 -9.27
CA ASP A 20 21.14 14.33 -9.65
C ASP A 20 20.58 15.73 -9.40
N MET A 21 20.37 16.46 -10.49
CA MET A 21 19.84 17.84 -10.48
C MET A 21 18.30 17.85 -10.54
N THR A 22 17.63 16.69 -10.49
CA THR A 22 16.17 16.62 -10.44
C THR A 22 15.68 16.89 -9.02
N ASP A 23 14.59 17.63 -8.89
CA ASP A 23 13.95 17.92 -7.58
C ASP A 23 13.62 16.64 -6.81
N ASP A 24 13.19 15.62 -7.54
CA ASP A 24 12.72 14.33 -7.00
C ASP A 24 13.85 13.30 -6.87
N LYS A 25 15.11 13.67 -7.16
CA LYS A 25 16.28 12.76 -7.18
C LYS A 25 16.01 11.47 -7.94
N HIS A 26 15.41 11.61 -9.12
CA HIS A 26 14.95 10.52 -9.97
C HIS A 26 16.05 9.52 -10.34
N TYR A 27 17.26 9.99 -10.57
CA TYR A 27 18.41 9.19 -11.01
C TYR A 27 19.36 8.77 -9.88
N SER A 28 18.97 8.93 -8.61
CA SER A 28 19.78 8.49 -7.46
C SER A 28 18.99 7.58 -6.55
N LEU A 29 19.61 6.48 -6.11
CA LEU A 29 18.97 5.56 -5.17
C LEU A 29 18.63 6.23 -3.84
N SER A 30 17.56 5.77 -3.20
CA SER A 30 17.14 6.20 -1.88
C SER A 30 18.21 5.89 -0.82
N LYS A 31 18.14 6.57 0.33
CA LYS A 31 19.07 6.27 1.44
C LYS A 31 18.87 4.85 1.97
N ALA A 32 17.62 4.38 1.98
CA ALA A 32 17.27 3.04 2.43
C ALA A 32 17.83 1.97 1.46
N SER A 33 17.67 2.16 0.13
CA SER A 33 18.29 1.28 -0.87
C SER A 33 19.80 1.17 -0.69
N LYS A 34 20.47 2.30 -0.51
CA LYS A 34 21.93 2.33 -0.29
C LYS A 34 22.34 1.62 0.99
N ALA A 35 21.56 1.72 2.06
CA ALA A 35 21.81 1.03 3.31
C ALA A 35 21.67 -0.49 3.13
N LEU A 36 20.57 -0.94 2.50
CA LEU A 36 20.29 -2.35 2.24
C LEU A 36 21.37 -3.00 1.35
N LEU A 37 21.80 -2.28 0.29
CA LEU A 37 22.86 -2.75 -0.60
C LEU A 37 24.21 -2.90 0.10
N ARG A 38 24.56 -1.99 1.01
CA ARG A 38 25.80 -2.04 1.79
C ARG A 38 25.82 -3.16 2.83
N GLN A 39 24.66 -3.63 3.25
CA GLN A 39 24.55 -4.79 4.15
C GLN A 39 24.75 -6.12 3.42
N SER A 40 24.73 -6.12 2.07
CA SER A 40 24.95 -7.32 1.28
C SER A 40 26.43 -7.74 1.35
N ASP A 41 26.69 -8.90 1.92
CA ASP A 41 28.02 -9.50 2.11
C ASP A 41 28.40 -10.52 1.02
N ALA A 42 27.51 -10.73 0.03
CA ALA A 42 27.71 -11.65 -1.09
C ALA A 42 27.26 -10.98 -2.42
N PRO A 43 27.77 -11.46 -3.56
CA PRO A 43 27.38 -10.97 -4.87
C PRO A 43 25.88 -11.26 -5.14
N ILE A 44 25.23 -10.30 -5.78
CA ILE A 44 23.84 -10.35 -6.21
C ILE A 44 23.84 -10.59 -7.71
N GLU A 45 23.28 -11.71 -8.14
CA GLU A 45 23.16 -12.04 -9.56
C GLU A 45 21.74 -11.68 -10.03
N VAL A 46 21.62 -11.00 -11.15
CA VAL A 46 20.34 -10.66 -11.77
C VAL A 46 20.30 -11.20 -13.19
N THR A 47 19.33 -12.07 -13.45
CA THR A 47 19.03 -12.57 -14.80
C THR A 47 17.82 -11.83 -15.34
N LEU A 48 18.00 -11.06 -16.39
CA LEU A 48 16.93 -10.31 -17.04
C LEU A 48 16.23 -11.19 -18.09
N LEU A 49 14.89 -11.36 -17.94
CA LEU A 49 14.08 -12.18 -18.86
C LEU A 49 13.43 -11.35 -19.98
N LEU A 50 13.52 -10.02 -19.86
CA LEU A 50 12.95 -9.08 -20.83
C LEU A 50 13.87 -8.97 -22.06
N GLU A 51 13.79 -9.98 -22.94
CA GLU A 51 14.61 -10.11 -24.13
C GLU A 51 13.76 -10.40 -25.39
N GLY A 52 14.40 -10.33 -26.57
CA GLY A 52 13.78 -10.61 -27.87
C GLY A 52 13.45 -9.33 -28.66
N ASP A 53 12.52 -9.46 -29.61
CA ASP A 53 12.06 -8.34 -30.43
C ASP A 53 11.03 -7.51 -29.68
N LEU A 54 11.53 -6.53 -28.93
CA LEU A 54 10.74 -5.68 -28.03
C LEU A 54 10.25 -4.44 -28.77
N ASN A 55 9.01 -4.05 -28.53
CA ASN A 55 8.49 -2.76 -28.97
C ASN A 55 9.15 -1.57 -28.24
N ALA A 56 8.85 -0.34 -28.66
CA ALA A 56 9.46 0.86 -28.11
C ALA A 56 9.24 1.00 -26.59
N GLY A 57 8.06 0.64 -26.07
CA GLY A 57 7.74 0.70 -24.65
C GLY A 57 8.57 -0.30 -23.84
N PHE A 58 8.63 -1.56 -24.26
CA PHE A 58 9.42 -2.58 -23.56
C PHE A 58 10.92 -2.38 -23.70
N ARG A 59 11.41 -1.81 -24.82
CA ARG A 59 12.82 -1.38 -24.94
C ARG A 59 13.16 -0.30 -23.91
N ARG A 60 12.23 0.66 -23.69
CA ARG A 60 12.39 1.69 -22.65
C ARG A 60 12.43 1.08 -21.26
N LEU A 61 11.52 0.13 -20.96
CA LEU A 61 11.51 -0.59 -19.68
C LEU A 61 12.81 -1.39 -19.48
N LYS A 62 13.27 -2.13 -20.48
CA LYS A 62 14.55 -2.88 -20.43
C LYS A 62 15.72 -1.94 -20.11
N LYS A 63 15.85 -0.84 -20.85
CA LYS A 63 16.91 0.15 -20.65
C LYS A 63 16.86 0.75 -19.25
N ALA A 64 15.68 1.16 -18.77
CA ALA A 64 15.51 1.69 -17.42
C ALA A 64 15.88 0.65 -16.33
N THR A 65 15.55 -0.63 -16.56
CA THR A 65 15.94 -1.73 -15.68
C THR A 65 17.46 -1.91 -15.63
N GLU A 66 18.12 -1.94 -16.77
CA GLU A 66 19.59 -2.04 -16.87
C GLU A 66 20.30 -0.85 -16.21
N GLU A 67 19.79 0.37 -16.40
CA GLU A 67 20.29 1.59 -15.74
C GLU A 67 20.10 1.54 -14.22
N THR A 68 18.95 1.08 -13.74
CA THR A 68 18.67 0.91 -12.31
C THR A 68 19.62 -0.10 -11.67
N ILE A 69 19.83 -1.27 -12.31
CA ILE A 69 20.75 -2.30 -11.80
C ILE A 69 22.20 -1.78 -11.83
N ALA A 70 22.61 -1.05 -12.88
CA ALA A 70 23.94 -0.46 -12.96
C ALA A 70 24.19 0.55 -11.82
N GLU A 71 23.18 1.35 -11.45
CA GLU A 71 23.27 2.26 -10.32
C GLU A 71 23.35 1.52 -8.98
N MET A 72 22.58 0.44 -8.81
CA MET A 72 22.68 -0.43 -7.64
C MET A 72 24.07 -1.07 -7.52
N GLY A 73 24.70 -1.40 -8.65
CA GLY A 73 26.05 -1.94 -8.72
C GLY A 73 27.14 -1.00 -8.19
N VAL A 74 26.87 0.29 -8.07
CA VAL A 74 27.79 1.25 -7.43
C VAL A 74 27.87 1.04 -5.91
N TYR A 75 26.79 0.54 -5.29
CA TYR A 75 26.66 0.39 -3.83
C TYR A 75 26.70 -1.06 -3.35
N GLY A 76 26.57 -2.03 -4.26
CA GLY A 76 26.61 -3.46 -4.00
C GLY A 76 27.30 -4.22 -5.14
N GLN A 77 27.66 -5.49 -4.91
CA GLN A 77 28.27 -6.33 -5.94
C GLN A 77 27.16 -6.96 -6.80
N PHE A 78 26.82 -6.31 -7.91
CA PHE A 78 25.83 -6.83 -8.87
C PHE A 78 26.51 -7.42 -10.10
N THR A 79 26.02 -8.58 -10.52
CA THR A 79 26.38 -9.20 -11.81
C THR A 79 25.12 -9.41 -12.63
N ILE A 80 25.07 -8.83 -13.81
CA ILE A 80 23.95 -9.01 -14.74
C ILE A 80 24.28 -10.17 -15.67
N HIS A 81 23.40 -11.13 -15.74
CA HIS A 81 23.45 -12.22 -16.72
C HIS A 81 22.30 -12.06 -17.71
N ASN A 82 22.64 -11.90 -18.98
CA ASN A 82 21.70 -12.07 -20.08
C ASN A 82 21.71 -13.54 -20.43
N SER A 83 20.75 -14.32 -19.99
CA SER A 83 20.71 -15.74 -20.26
C SER A 83 19.67 -16.06 -21.32
N GLN A 84 19.97 -17.07 -22.15
CA GLN A 84 18.96 -17.72 -22.97
C GLN A 84 17.98 -18.48 -22.04
N PHE A 85 16.95 -17.76 -21.61
CA PHE A 85 15.89 -18.31 -20.77
C PHE A 85 14.91 -19.06 -21.67
N THR A 86 14.63 -20.30 -21.35
CA THR A 86 13.69 -21.12 -22.14
C THR A 86 12.27 -20.97 -21.63
N MET A 87 11.29 -21.18 -22.52
CA MET A 87 9.86 -21.19 -22.14
C MET A 87 9.56 -22.17 -20.99
N HIS A 88 10.29 -23.29 -20.97
CA HIS A 88 10.16 -24.31 -19.91
C HIS A 88 10.60 -23.80 -18.53
N ASP A 89 11.62 -22.96 -18.48
CA ASP A 89 12.09 -22.37 -17.23
C ASP A 89 11.06 -21.35 -16.69
N ALA A 90 10.40 -20.61 -17.60
CA ALA A 90 9.34 -19.67 -17.23
C ALA A 90 8.13 -20.40 -16.62
N ASP A 91 7.68 -21.48 -17.24
CA ASP A 91 6.56 -22.28 -16.76
C ASP A 91 6.86 -22.92 -15.39
N SER A 92 8.10 -23.39 -15.18
CA SER A 92 8.54 -23.97 -13.90
C SER A 92 8.52 -22.97 -12.74
N LEU A 93 8.67 -21.68 -13.04
CA LEU A 93 8.60 -20.56 -12.09
C LEU A 93 7.20 -19.93 -12.02
N GLY A 94 6.22 -20.46 -12.76
CA GLY A 94 4.86 -19.93 -12.80
C GLY A 94 4.75 -18.54 -13.44
N LEU A 95 5.72 -18.15 -14.30
CA LEU A 95 5.74 -16.85 -14.94
C LEU A 95 4.78 -16.80 -16.12
N ARG A 96 3.92 -15.80 -16.14
CA ARG A 96 2.95 -15.61 -17.23
C ARG A 96 3.52 -14.63 -18.26
N PRO A 97 3.61 -15.04 -19.55
CA PRO A 97 4.03 -14.15 -20.61
C PRO A 97 2.94 -13.11 -20.92
N ILE A 98 3.38 -11.98 -21.46
CA ILE A 98 2.52 -10.97 -22.06
C ILE A 98 2.63 -11.12 -23.58
N VAL A 99 1.49 -11.24 -24.25
CA VAL A 99 1.41 -11.31 -25.70
C VAL A 99 1.13 -9.90 -26.25
N ILE A 100 2.05 -9.40 -27.07
CA ILE A 100 1.94 -8.10 -27.73
C ILE A 100 1.49 -8.34 -29.16
N HIS A 101 0.44 -7.64 -29.59
CA HIS A 101 -0.01 -7.63 -30.96
C HIS A 101 0.40 -6.31 -31.61
N GLU A 102 1.36 -6.34 -32.52
CA GLU A 102 1.75 -5.17 -33.31
C GLU A 102 1.29 -5.30 -34.76
N ARG A 103 0.76 -4.21 -35.29
CA ARG A 103 0.37 -4.13 -36.69
C ARG A 103 1.57 -3.64 -37.49
N GLU A 104 2.17 -4.50 -38.27
CA GLU A 104 3.26 -4.13 -39.20
C GLU A 104 2.74 -3.18 -40.30
N GLN A 105 3.65 -2.39 -40.88
CA GLN A 105 3.33 -1.47 -41.98
C GLN A 105 2.74 -2.18 -43.23
N ASN A 106 2.94 -3.47 -43.36
CA ASN A 106 2.41 -4.34 -44.41
C ASN A 106 0.99 -4.87 -44.11
N GLY A 107 0.37 -4.46 -42.97
CA GLY A 107 -0.97 -4.86 -42.58
C GLY A 107 -1.05 -6.23 -41.86
N LYS A 108 0.07 -6.95 -41.70
CA LYS A 108 0.13 -8.18 -40.92
C LYS A 108 0.23 -7.86 -39.42
N THR A 109 -0.39 -8.70 -38.58
CA THR A 109 -0.25 -8.61 -37.14
C THR A 109 0.89 -9.55 -36.70
N ALA A 110 1.98 -8.98 -36.23
CA ALA A 110 3.02 -9.73 -35.54
C ALA A 110 2.62 -9.95 -34.06
N GLN A 111 2.83 -11.16 -33.59
CA GLN A 111 2.58 -11.53 -32.21
C GLN A 111 3.92 -11.84 -31.54
N THR A 112 4.28 -11.04 -30.53
CA THR A 112 5.52 -11.23 -29.77
C THR A 112 5.19 -11.57 -28.32
N THR A 113 5.81 -12.63 -27.81
CA THR A 113 5.66 -13.07 -26.42
C THR A 113 6.81 -12.47 -25.60
N VAL A 114 6.49 -11.75 -24.53
CA VAL A 114 7.45 -11.05 -23.67
C VAL A 114 7.28 -11.48 -22.23
N TYR A 115 8.39 -11.71 -21.54
CA TYR A 115 8.46 -12.00 -20.11
C TYR A 115 9.01 -10.78 -19.35
N PRO A 116 8.16 -9.90 -18.79
CA PRO A 116 8.60 -8.68 -18.12
C PRO A 116 9.02 -8.98 -16.66
N TYR A 117 10.02 -9.84 -16.51
CA TYR A 117 10.54 -10.28 -15.21
C TYR A 117 12.07 -10.23 -15.19
N ALA A 118 12.62 -10.17 -13.98
CA ALA A 118 14.00 -10.50 -13.68
C ALA A 118 14.05 -11.54 -12.57
N ILE A 119 15.08 -12.35 -12.54
CA ILE A 119 15.37 -13.29 -11.43
C ILE A 119 16.57 -12.75 -10.68
N MET A 120 16.38 -12.45 -9.40
CA MET A 120 17.47 -12.07 -8.50
C MET A 120 17.91 -13.28 -7.70
N SER A 121 19.22 -13.51 -7.61
CA SER A 121 19.82 -14.58 -6.83
C SER A 121 20.79 -14.01 -5.80
N TYR A 122 20.68 -14.45 -4.56
CA TYR A 122 21.55 -14.05 -3.45
C TYR A 122 21.74 -15.23 -2.51
N LYS A 123 23.00 -15.60 -2.24
CA LYS A 123 23.37 -16.74 -1.38
C LYS A 123 22.63 -18.05 -1.73
N GLY A 124 22.44 -18.31 -3.03
CA GLY A 124 21.76 -19.51 -3.53
C GLY A 124 20.22 -19.47 -3.45
N ARG A 125 19.63 -18.44 -2.85
CA ARG A 125 18.18 -18.20 -2.87
C ARG A 125 17.81 -17.37 -4.09
N LYS A 126 16.61 -17.57 -4.63
CA LYS A 126 16.13 -16.86 -5.82
C LYS A 126 14.80 -16.17 -5.53
N ALA A 127 14.61 -14.98 -6.08
CA ALA A 127 13.34 -14.25 -6.07
C ALA A 127 13.04 -13.73 -7.48
N VAL A 128 11.75 -13.73 -7.82
CA VAL A 128 11.27 -13.16 -9.09
C VAL A 128 10.94 -11.69 -8.85
N VAL A 129 11.49 -10.83 -9.70
CA VAL A 129 11.20 -9.39 -9.74
C VAL A 129 10.26 -9.11 -10.90
N THR A 130 9.06 -8.64 -10.63
CA THR A 130 8.09 -8.23 -11.66
C THR A 130 8.44 -6.83 -12.14
N LEU A 131 8.81 -6.69 -13.42
CA LEU A 131 9.24 -5.42 -14.02
C LEU A 131 8.07 -4.59 -14.54
N LEU A 132 6.95 -5.23 -14.92
CA LEU A 132 5.76 -4.55 -15.40
C LEU A 132 4.60 -4.77 -14.41
N LYS A 133 4.13 -3.69 -13.80
CA LYS A 133 2.84 -3.69 -13.11
C LYS A 133 1.73 -3.51 -14.15
N ASN A 134 0.78 -4.41 -14.16
CA ASN A 134 -0.41 -4.29 -15.00
C ASN A 134 -1.59 -3.87 -14.13
N THR A 135 -1.66 -2.59 -13.80
CA THR A 135 -2.77 -2.00 -13.05
C THR A 135 -3.95 -1.81 -14.00
N ARG A 136 -5.06 -2.45 -13.70
CA ARG A 136 -6.31 -2.30 -14.47
C ARG A 136 -6.81 -0.86 -14.39
N GLY A 137 -7.27 -0.33 -15.51
CA GLY A 137 -7.75 1.05 -15.62
C GLY A 137 -6.69 2.06 -16.11
N LEU A 138 -5.41 1.72 -16.07
CA LEU A 138 -4.34 2.52 -16.68
C LEU A 138 -4.10 2.09 -18.14
N SER A 139 -3.77 3.06 -18.98
CA SER A 139 -3.30 2.79 -20.36
C SER A 139 -1.96 2.01 -20.33
N GLY A 140 -1.61 1.38 -21.43
CA GLY A 140 -0.34 0.66 -21.56
C GLY A 140 0.89 1.54 -21.30
N GLU A 141 0.83 2.81 -21.69
CA GLU A 141 1.93 3.77 -21.48
C GLU A 141 2.00 4.23 -20.01
N GLU A 142 0.87 4.48 -19.36
CA GLU A 142 0.82 4.80 -17.94
C GLU A 142 1.33 3.63 -17.08
N ASN A 143 0.94 2.39 -17.42
CA ASN A 143 1.46 1.19 -16.75
C ASN A 143 2.98 1.04 -16.91
N LEU A 144 3.53 1.31 -18.11
CA LEU A 144 4.97 1.29 -18.33
C LEU A 144 5.70 2.36 -17.50
N ASN A 145 5.17 3.58 -17.47
CA ASN A 145 5.75 4.67 -16.70
C ASN A 145 5.75 4.36 -15.20
N ALA A 146 4.60 3.95 -14.65
CA ALA A 146 4.47 3.54 -13.25
C ALA A 146 5.41 2.37 -12.91
N SER A 147 5.62 1.45 -13.85
CA SER A 147 6.54 0.33 -13.65
C SER A 147 8.00 0.77 -13.59
N ILE A 148 8.42 1.69 -14.48
CA ILE A 148 9.78 2.25 -14.46
C ILE A 148 10.06 2.99 -13.15
N GLU A 149 9.10 3.76 -12.64
CA GLU A 149 9.21 4.47 -11.36
C GLU A 149 9.38 3.54 -10.16
N GLN A 150 8.85 2.33 -10.26
CA GLN A 150 8.86 1.35 -9.15
C GLN A 150 9.99 0.32 -9.24
N LEU A 151 10.89 0.39 -10.25
CA LEU A 151 11.97 -0.58 -10.42
C LEU A 151 12.89 -0.65 -9.19
N GLU A 152 13.30 0.50 -8.64
CA GLU A 152 14.11 0.56 -7.43
C GLU A 152 13.46 -0.22 -6.29
N PHE A 153 12.17 0.04 -6.05
CA PHE A 153 11.43 -0.65 -5.01
C PHE A 153 11.34 -2.16 -5.29
N ALA A 154 11.00 -2.58 -6.51
CA ALA A 154 10.84 -3.99 -6.86
C ALA A 154 12.12 -4.80 -6.65
N PHE A 155 13.29 -4.25 -7.00
CA PHE A 155 14.57 -4.90 -6.76
C PHE A 155 14.96 -4.91 -5.28
N MET A 156 14.74 -3.82 -4.56
CA MET A 156 15.06 -3.74 -3.13
C MET A 156 14.15 -4.64 -2.29
N GLU A 157 12.88 -4.73 -2.64
CA GLU A 157 11.94 -5.67 -2.03
C GLU A 157 12.42 -7.12 -2.20
N ALA A 158 12.80 -7.50 -3.41
CA ALA A 158 13.32 -8.84 -3.68
C ALA A 158 14.61 -9.12 -2.89
N LEU A 159 15.53 -8.14 -2.83
CA LEU A 159 16.77 -8.26 -2.07
C LEU A 159 16.49 -8.42 -0.56
N HIS A 160 15.60 -7.60 -0.02
CA HIS A 160 15.20 -7.69 1.39
C HIS A 160 14.66 -9.08 1.73
N LEU A 161 13.74 -9.61 0.91
CA LEU A 161 13.21 -10.96 1.09
C LEU A 161 14.28 -12.05 0.99
N LEU A 162 15.29 -11.87 0.13
CA LEU A 162 16.40 -12.81 0.00
C LEU A 162 17.39 -12.73 1.18
N GLN A 163 17.51 -11.58 1.82
CA GLN A 163 18.37 -11.37 3.00
C GLN A 163 17.74 -11.87 4.30
N GLN A 164 16.42 -11.91 4.37
CA GLN A 164 15.72 -12.43 5.56
C GLN A 164 16.09 -13.89 5.81
N THR A 165 16.57 -14.19 7.01
CA THR A 165 16.91 -15.56 7.43
C THR A 165 15.68 -16.35 7.86
N GLU A 166 14.72 -15.68 8.48
CA GLU A 166 13.46 -16.26 8.95
C GLU A 166 12.29 -15.45 8.42
N THR A 167 11.23 -16.14 7.99
CA THR A 167 9.99 -15.48 7.59
C THR A 167 9.22 -15.07 8.86
N PRO A 168 8.95 -13.77 9.08
CA PRO A 168 8.20 -13.34 10.25
C PRO A 168 6.78 -13.89 10.22
N ARG A 169 6.27 -14.27 11.41
CA ARG A 169 4.92 -14.83 11.55
C ARG A 169 3.92 -13.73 11.91
N ILE A 170 2.74 -13.82 11.34
CA ILE A 170 1.57 -13.00 11.69
C ILE A 170 0.36 -13.89 11.91
N ALA A 171 -0.61 -13.44 12.69
CA ALA A 171 -1.84 -14.20 12.92
C ALA A 171 -3.08 -13.39 12.56
N ILE A 172 -4.06 -14.05 11.93
CA ILE A 172 -5.43 -13.56 11.81
C ILE A 172 -6.21 -14.19 12.95
N LEU A 173 -6.76 -13.34 13.83
CA LEU A 173 -7.57 -13.82 14.95
C LEU A 173 -8.96 -14.21 14.47
N GLU A 174 -9.47 -15.29 15.05
CA GLU A 174 -10.79 -15.88 14.78
C GLU A 174 -11.51 -16.21 16.10
N GLY A 175 -12.81 -16.40 16.02
CA GLY A 175 -13.64 -16.78 17.17
C GLY A 175 -14.80 -15.81 17.42
N HIS A 176 -14.88 -14.71 16.65
CA HIS A 176 -15.88 -13.66 16.81
C HIS A 176 -16.72 -13.47 15.53
N ASN A 177 -16.96 -14.55 14.78
CA ASN A 177 -17.68 -14.54 13.49
C ASN A 177 -17.03 -13.64 12.43
N GLU A 178 -15.71 -13.68 12.36
CA GLU A 178 -14.91 -13.01 11.32
C GLU A 178 -15.15 -13.65 9.94
N PRO A 179 -14.77 -12.96 8.84
CA PRO A 179 -14.85 -13.49 7.50
C PRO A 179 -14.04 -14.79 7.32
N ASP A 180 -14.60 -15.74 6.60
CA ASP A 180 -13.99 -17.03 6.32
C ASP A 180 -12.77 -16.96 5.38
N GLU A 181 -12.15 -18.13 5.11
CA GLU A 181 -10.98 -18.22 4.26
C GLU A 181 -11.24 -17.77 2.81
N ALA A 182 -12.45 -18.00 2.28
CA ALA A 182 -12.79 -17.61 0.91
C ALA A 182 -12.82 -16.10 0.75
N HIS A 183 -13.32 -15.36 1.76
CA HIS A 183 -13.40 -13.90 1.77
C HIS A 183 -12.08 -13.24 2.17
N THR A 184 -11.12 -13.99 2.71
CA THR A 184 -9.78 -13.50 3.05
C THR A 184 -8.67 -14.12 2.19
N TYR A 185 -9.03 -14.86 1.14
CA TYR A 185 -8.08 -15.59 0.30
C TYR A 185 -7.04 -14.69 -0.38
N ASP A 186 -7.46 -13.58 -0.97
CA ASP A 186 -6.53 -12.68 -1.66
C ASP A 186 -5.63 -11.93 -0.66
N LEU A 187 -6.16 -11.61 0.53
CA LEU A 187 -5.38 -11.08 1.65
C LEU A 187 -4.27 -12.07 2.06
N MET A 188 -4.63 -13.33 2.30
CA MET A 188 -3.68 -14.39 2.66
C MET A 188 -2.61 -14.55 1.58
N THR A 189 -3.02 -14.57 0.31
CA THR A 189 -2.11 -14.68 -0.84
C THR A 189 -1.15 -13.49 -0.92
N ALA A 190 -1.65 -12.27 -0.66
CA ALA A 190 -0.82 -11.07 -0.68
C ALA A 190 0.21 -11.06 0.45
N LEU A 191 -0.18 -11.50 1.64
CA LEU A 191 0.66 -11.49 2.83
C LEU A 191 1.67 -12.65 2.87
N SER A 192 1.33 -13.81 2.30
CA SER A 192 2.22 -14.98 2.26
C SER A 192 3.54 -14.74 1.52
N LYS A 193 3.60 -13.68 0.72
CA LYS A 193 4.86 -13.23 0.10
C LYS A 193 5.88 -12.74 1.15
N TYR A 194 5.42 -12.16 2.26
CA TYR A 194 6.26 -11.48 3.25
C TYR A 194 6.26 -12.18 4.60
N PHE A 195 5.18 -12.90 4.93
CA PHE A 195 4.90 -13.44 6.24
C PHE A 195 4.46 -14.90 6.18
N ALA A 196 4.78 -15.66 7.21
CA ALA A 196 4.07 -16.89 7.50
C ALA A 196 2.76 -16.50 8.22
N VAL A 197 1.61 -16.79 7.60
CA VAL A 197 0.31 -16.35 8.08
C VAL A 197 -0.42 -17.52 8.71
N ASP A 198 -0.73 -17.41 9.99
CA ASP A 198 -1.53 -18.36 10.74
C ASP A 198 -2.95 -17.81 10.97
N ARG A 199 -3.91 -18.68 11.19
CA ARG A 199 -5.27 -18.34 11.63
C ARG A 199 -5.55 -19.09 12.92
N GLY A 200 -6.22 -18.44 13.88
CA GLY A 200 -6.55 -19.10 15.12
C GLY A 200 -7.31 -18.23 16.12
N SER A 201 -7.90 -18.91 17.11
CA SER A 201 -8.65 -18.31 18.20
C SER A 201 -7.80 -18.19 19.46
N LEU A 202 -8.04 -17.11 20.24
CA LEU A 202 -7.42 -16.92 21.56
C LEU A 202 -7.95 -17.90 22.59
N THR A 203 -9.18 -18.40 22.40
CA THR A 203 -9.83 -19.38 23.29
C THR A 203 -10.17 -20.65 22.52
N PRO A 204 -9.16 -21.47 22.12
CA PRO A 204 -9.45 -22.69 21.41
C PRO A 204 -10.23 -23.69 22.29
N PRO A 205 -11.09 -24.54 21.71
CA PRO A 205 -11.89 -25.54 22.45
C PRO A 205 -11.07 -26.46 23.37
N SER A 206 -9.77 -26.67 23.05
CA SER A 206 -8.84 -27.46 23.85
C SER A 206 -8.39 -26.78 25.15
N SER A 207 -8.71 -25.50 25.35
CA SER A 207 -8.33 -24.73 26.54
C SER A 207 -9.33 -24.80 27.69
N GLU A 208 -10.43 -25.56 27.56
CA GLU A 208 -11.41 -25.73 28.62
C GLU A 208 -10.75 -26.16 29.95
N GLY A 209 -10.87 -25.30 30.96
CA GLY A 209 -10.33 -25.53 32.31
C GLY A 209 -8.83 -25.21 32.50
N LYS A 210 -8.05 -24.89 31.46
CA LYS A 210 -6.61 -24.61 31.59
C LYS A 210 -6.26 -23.12 31.66
N GLY A 211 -7.20 -22.24 31.39
CA GLY A 211 -6.94 -20.81 31.21
C GLY A 211 -6.26 -20.50 29.87
N VAL A 212 -6.31 -19.23 29.48
CA VAL A 212 -5.69 -18.71 28.26
C VAL A 212 -4.27 -18.22 28.58
N ASP A 213 -3.28 -18.65 27.82
CA ASP A 213 -1.89 -18.23 28.05
C ASP A 213 -1.72 -16.77 27.60
N ALA A 214 -1.31 -15.90 28.54
CA ALA A 214 -1.03 -14.49 28.26
C ALA A 214 0.08 -14.27 27.22
N HIS A 215 0.95 -15.26 27.00
CA HIS A 215 2.08 -15.19 26.07
C HIS A 215 1.83 -15.89 24.72
N MET A 216 0.62 -16.40 24.47
CA MET A 216 0.32 -17.16 23.27
C MET A 216 0.54 -16.40 21.96
N LEU A 217 0.53 -15.08 22.00
CA LEU A 217 0.74 -14.21 20.83
C LEU A 217 2.21 -13.78 20.64
N ASP A 218 3.11 -14.05 21.57
CA ASP A 218 4.49 -13.51 21.56
C ASP A 218 5.34 -14.00 20.36
N GLY A 219 4.96 -15.10 19.73
CA GLY A 219 5.60 -15.61 18.53
C GLY A 219 5.24 -14.84 17.24
N TYR A 220 4.27 -13.95 17.29
CA TYR A 220 3.79 -13.21 16.12
C TYR A 220 4.30 -11.77 16.13
N LYS A 221 4.73 -11.28 14.95
CA LYS A 221 5.15 -9.89 14.76
C LYS A 221 3.96 -8.94 14.70
N ALA A 222 2.84 -9.40 14.12
CA ALA A 222 1.59 -8.68 14.08
C ALA A 222 0.40 -9.62 14.20
N ILE A 223 -0.71 -9.11 14.72
CA ILE A 223 -2.01 -9.76 14.66
C ILE A 223 -3.00 -8.89 13.89
N LEU A 224 -3.93 -9.54 13.19
CA LEU A 224 -5.00 -8.90 12.44
C LEU A 224 -6.33 -9.30 13.05
N ILE A 225 -7.19 -8.31 13.30
CA ILE A 225 -8.57 -8.49 13.76
C ILE A 225 -9.45 -7.89 12.66
N ILE A 226 -10.22 -8.75 11.98
CA ILE A 226 -10.91 -8.39 10.74
C ILE A 226 -12.41 -8.58 10.91
N SER A 227 -13.16 -7.48 10.98
CA SER A 227 -14.64 -7.48 11.01
C SER A 227 -15.27 -8.46 12.03
N PRO A 228 -14.81 -8.49 13.28
CA PRO A 228 -15.45 -9.31 14.32
C PRO A 228 -16.91 -8.86 14.52
N GLN A 229 -17.82 -9.80 14.74
CA GLN A 229 -19.25 -9.54 14.90
C GLN A 229 -19.76 -9.81 16.31
N THR A 230 -18.92 -10.36 17.19
CA THR A 230 -19.25 -10.63 18.60
C THR A 230 -18.20 -10.03 19.53
N ALA A 231 -18.62 -9.71 20.76
CA ALA A 231 -17.77 -9.05 21.74
C ALA A 231 -16.61 -9.95 22.22
N PHE A 232 -15.45 -9.34 22.41
CA PHE A 232 -14.29 -9.98 23.03
C PHE A 232 -14.51 -10.14 24.53
N SER A 233 -14.19 -11.30 25.06
CA SER A 233 -14.17 -11.55 26.50
C SER A 233 -13.09 -10.70 27.19
N ASP A 234 -13.21 -10.54 28.51
CA ASP A 234 -12.22 -9.76 29.26
C ASP A 234 -10.82 -10.41 29.25
N VAL A 235 -10.76 -11.75 29.18
CA VAL A 235 -9.51 -12.52 29.04
C VAL A 235 -8.86 -12.25 27.70
N GLU A 236 -9.61 -12.28 26.61
CA GLU A 236 -9.07 -12.03 25.25
C GLU A 236 -8.55 -10.60 25.11
N ARG A 237 -9.32 -9.62 25.62
CA ARG A 237 -8.87 -8.22 25.66
C ARG A 237 -7.59 -8.05 26.46
N PHE A 238 -7.47 -8.74 27.59
CA PHE A 238 -6.26 -8.72 28.42
C PHE A 238 -5.06 -9.31 27.66
N VAL A 239 -5.21 -10.45 26.99
CA VAL A 239 -4.14 -11.08 26.21
C VAL A 239 -3.66 -10.15 25.08
N ILE A 240 -4.58 -9.53 24.35
CA ILE A 240 -4.26 -8.56 23.29
C ILE A 240 -3.57 -7.32 23.89
N ASP A 241 -4.09 -6.77 24.98
CA ASP A 241 -3.48 -5.61 25.65
C ASP A 241 -2.04 -5.92 26.07
N GLN A 242 -1.80 -7.02 26.74
CA GLN A 242 -0.47 -7.40 27.21
C GLN A 242 0.48 -7.76 26.05
N TYR A 243 -0.03 -8.31 24.95
CA TYR A 243 0.75 -8.48 23.71
C TYR A 243 1.24 -7.13 23.17
N ILE A 244 0.36 -6.10 23.11
CA ILE A 244 0.73 -4.74 22.72
C ILE A 244 1.75 -4.15 23.71
N MET A 245 1.57 -4.37 25.02
CA MET A 245 2.48 -3.87 26.04
C MET A 245 3.90 -4.45 25.88
N ARG A 246 4.04 -5.68 25.39
CA ARG A 246 5.32 -6.32 25.06
C ARG A 246 5.90 -5.89 23.71
N GLY A 247 5.24 -4.99 22.98
CA GLY A 247 5.70 -4.45 21.70
C GLY A 247 5.09 -5.13 20.47
N GLY A 248 4.07 -5.96 20.66
CA GLY A 248 3.28 -6.53 19.59
C GLY A 248 2.53 -5.45 18.80
N THR A 249 2.25 -5.71 17.54
CA THR A 249 1.53 -4.79 16.66
C THR A 249 0.18 -5.35 16.26
N VAL A 250 -0.84 -4.49 16.19
CA VAL A 250 -2.21 -4.92 15.87
C VAL A 250 -2.78 -4.09 14.73
N LEU A 251 -3.31 -4.77 13.72
CA LEU A 251 -4.16 -4.18 12.69
C LEU A 251 -5.60 -4.47 13.06
N TRP A 252 -6.34 -3.39 13.34
CA TRP A 252 -7.74 -3.42 13.70
C TRP A 252 -8.57 -2.99 12.49
N ALA A 253 -9.39 -3.87 11.94
CA ALA A 253 -10.39 -3.54 10.94
C ALA A 253 -11.77 -3.82 11.54
N LEU A 254 -12.38 -2.77 12.08
CA LEU A 254 -13.54 -2.87 12.96
C LEU A 254 -14.74 -2.13 12.35
N ASP A 255 -15.87 -2.79 12.34
CA ASP A 255 -17.14 -2.17 11.98
C ASP A 255 -17.75 -1.55 13.26
N GLY A 256 -18.19 -0.29 13.17
CA GLY A 256 -18.84 0.39 14.31
C GLY A 256 -20.32 0.06 14.43
N VAL A 257 -20.89 -0.55 13.40
CA VAL A 257 -22.32 -0.89 13.33
C VAL A 257 -22.52 -2.31 12.81
N GLN A 258 -23.64 -2.88 13.17
CA GLN A 258 -24.12 -4.18 12.70
C GLN A 258 -25.37 -3.99 11.85
N PHE A 259 -25.47 -4.69 10.74
CA PHE A 259 -26.64 -4.77 9.86
C PHE A 259 -26.61 -6.11 9.11
N SER A 260 -27.69 -6.45 8.42
CA SER A 260 -27.78 -7.67 7.61
C SER A 260 -27.82 -7.35 6.14
N GLU A 261 -26.76 -7.69 5.40
CA GLU A 261 -26.73 -7.56 3.94
C GLU A 261 -27.79 -8.45 3.26
N GLN A 262 -28.07 -9.62 3.83
CA GLN A 262 -29.09 -10.52 3.31
C GLN A 262 -30.48 -9.88 3.38
N VAL A 263 -30.82 -9.23 4.49
CA VAL A 263 -32.09 -8.51 4.66
C VAL A 263 -32.15 -7.34 3.70
N LEU A 264 -31.05 -6.57 3.56
CA LEU A 264 -30.97 -5.47 2.62
C LEU A 264 -31.22 -5.92 1.17
N GLN A 265 -30.67 -7.06 0.76
CA GLN A 265 -30.88 -7.61 -0.59
C GLN A 265 -32.30 -8.13 -0.80
N GLN A 266 -32.93 -8.71 0.22
CA GLN A 266 -34.28 -9.31 0.12
C GLN A 266 -35.40 -8.27 0.26
N GLU A 267 -35.28 -7.37 1.23
CA GLU A 267 -36.32 -6.42 1.60
C GLU A 267 -36.07 -5.00 1.05
N GLY A 268 -34.86 -4.73 0.54
CA GLY A 268 -34.46 -3.42 0.05
C GLY A 268 -34.06 -2.43 1.14
N TYR A 269 -34.18 -2.79 2.41
CA TYR A 269 -33.74 -2.00 3.55
C TYR A 269 -33.23 -2.90 4.68
N THR A 270 -32.42 -2.35 5.58
CA THR A 270 -31.95 -3.04 6.80
C THR A 270 -31.76 -2.05 7.94
N PRO A 271 -32.17 -2.39 9.17
CA PRO A 271 -31.85 -1.59 10.34
C PRO A 271 -30.35 -1.68 10.63
N VAL A 272 -29.80 -0.56 11.10
CA VAL A 272 -28.41 -0.42 11.49
C VAL A 272 -28.36 -0.13 13.00
N VAL A 273 -27.65 -0.94 13.73
CA VAL A 273 -27.46 -0.81 15.19
C VAL A 273 -26.00 -0.73 15.55
N ALA A 274 -25.68 -0.12 16.69
CA ALA A 274 -24.30 -0.08 17.17
C ALA A 274 -23.76 -1.50 17.44
N LEU A 275 -22.56 -1.79 17.01
CA LEU A 275 -21.86 -3.04 17.29
C LEU A 275 -20.96 -2.85 18.52
N ASP A 276 -21.30 -3.52 19.61
CA ASP A 276 -20.47 -3.50 20.83
C ASP A 276 -19.52 -4.71 20.85
N LEU A 277 -18.27 -4.45 20.56
CA LEU A 277 -17.19 -5.44 20.60
C LEU A 277 -16.47 -5.50 21.96
N GLY A 278 -16.85 -4.63 22.91
CA GLY A 278 -16.14 -4.47 24.20
C GLY A 278 -14.78 -3.78 24.09
N LEU A 279 -14.40 -3.28 22.92
CA LEU A 279 -13.07 -2.72 22.63
C LEU A 279 -12.98 -1.20 22.78
N THR A 280 -14.11 -0.50 22.93
CA THR A 280 -14.19 0.96 22.88
C THR A 280 -13.27 1.65 23.89
N GLU A 281 -13.27 1.20 25.15
CA GLU A 281 -12.44 1.79 26.20
C GLU A 281 -10.94 1.52 25.96
N MET A 282 -10.60 0.32 25.50
CA MET A 282 -9.23 -0.06 25.19
C MET A 282 -8.67 0.76 24.03
N LEU A 283 -9.41 0.89 22.94
CA LEU A 283 -9.02 1.70 21.78
C LEU A 283 -8.92 3.18 22.12
N PHE A 284 -9.87 3.71 22.94
CA PHE A 284 -9.80 5.10 23.40
C PHE A 284 -8.54 5.36 24.22
N ARG A 285 -8.12 4.40 25.04
CA ARG A 285 -6.87 4.47 25.80
C ARG A 285 -5.64 4.44 24.88
N TYR A 286 -5.72 3.77 23.73
CA TYR A 286 -4.66 3.77 22.72
C TYR A 286 -4.69 5.03 21.83
N GLY A 287 -5.72 5.84 21.91
CA GLY A 287 -5.78 7.13 21.23
C GLY A 287 -6.70 7.19 20.02
N VAL A 288 -7.68 6.29 19.92
CA VAL A 288 -8.61 6.23 18.80
C VAL A 288 -9.98 5.75 19.25
N ARG A 289 -11.03 6.21 18.57
CA ARG A 289 -12.41 5.74 18.74
C ARG A 289 -13.03 5.45 17.39
N VAL A 290 -13.55 4.25 17.20
CA VAL A 290 -14.45 3.90 16.11
C VAL A 290 -15.87 4.27 16.52
N ASN A 291 -16.52 5.13 15.74
CA ASN A 291 -17.86 5.62 16.11
C ASN A 291 -18.95 4.68 15.56
N PRO A 292 -20.03 4.46 16.32
CA PRO A 292 -21.18 3.65 15.86
C PRO A 292 -22.05 4.45 14.88
N ALA A 293 -21.52 4.69 13.70
CA ALA A 293 -22.17 5.45 12.65
C ALA A 293 -21.69 4.94 11.28
N LEU A 294 -22.42 5.27 10.24
CA LEU A 294 -22.04 5.02 8.83
C LEU A 294 -21.70 6.33 8.13
N VAL A 295 -20.68 6.28 7.31
CA VAL A 295 -20.31 7.37 6.41
C VAL A 295 -20.86 7.10 5.03
N GLN A 296 -21.50 8.12 4.47
CA GLN A 296 -21.91 8.20 3.07
C GLN A 296 -21.07 9.25 2.35
N ASP A 297 -20.73 9.00 1.09
CA ASP A 297 -19.94 9.93 0.27
C ASP A 297 -20.52 10.02 -1.13
N ILE A 298 -20.47 11.21 -1.73
CA ILE A 298 -20.87 11.37 -3.14
C ILE A 298 -19.84 10.74 -4.09
N GLN A 299 -18.58 10.61 -3.67
CA GLN A 299 -17.54 9.88 -4.38
C GLN A 299 -17.60 8.41 -3.96
N CYS A 300 -18.41 7.64 -4.65
CA CYS A 300 -18.77 6.28 -4.29
C CYS A 300 -18.77 5.34 -5.50
N LEU A 301 -18.85 4.05 -5.23
CA LEU A 301 -19.08 3.03 -6.24
C LEU A 301 -20.52 3.13 -6.79
N SER A 302 -20.71 2.55 -7.96
CA SER A 302 -22.04 2.34 -8.52
C SER A 302 -22.44 0.89 -8.40
N ILE A 303 -23.67 0.63 -7.98
CA ILE A 303 -24.27 -0.70 -7.96
C ILE A 303 -25.34 -0.83 -9.06
N PRO A 304 -25.52 -2.04 -9.62
CA PRO A 304 -26.58 -2.27 -10.60
C PRO A 304 -27.95 -2.29 -9.89
N VAL A 305 -28.81 -1.36 -10.27
CA VAL A 305 -30.18 -1.26 -9.75
C VAL A 305 -31.14 -1.55 -10.87
N ASN A 306 -32.15 -2.39 -10.58
CA ASN A 306 -33.24 -2.62 -11.54
C ASN A 306 -34.20 -1.41 -11.56
N VAL A 307 -34.15 -0.65 -12.64
CA VAL A 307 -35.03 0.51 -12.86
C VAL A 307 -36.29 0.17 -13.68
N SER A 308 -36.47 -1.11 -14.04
CA SER A 308 -37.67 -1.56 -14.77
C SER A 308 -38.86 -1.65 -13.83
N THR A 309 -40.01 -1.21 -14.33
CA THR A 309 -41.31 -1.47 -13.69
C THR A 309 -41.90 -2.82 -14.05
N ASP A 310 -41.29 -3.53 -15.02
CA ASP A 310 -41.68 -4.87 -15.45
C ASP A 310 -40.75 -5.91 -14.79
N PRO A 311 -41.26 -6.77 -13.90
CA PRO A 311 -40.46 -7.82 -13.24
C PRO A 311 -39.88 -8.86 -14.21
N GLU A 312 -40.53 -9.07 -15.37
CA GLU A 312 -40.08 -10.06 -16.35
C GLU A 312 -38.97 -9.54 -17.27
N GLN A 313 -38.74 -8.21 -17.29
CA GLN A 313 -37.72 -7.57 -18.11
C GLN A 313 -36.86 -6.63 -17.25
N PRO A 314 -35.92 -7.18 -16.44
CA PRO A 314 -35.08 -6.35 -15.59
C PRO A 314 -34.15 -5.47 -16.43
N ASN A 315 -34.17 -4.17 -16.14
CA ASN A 315 -33.27 -3.18 -16.73
C ASN A 315 -32.29 -2.69 -15.64
N LEU A 316 -31.12 -3.28 -15.62
CA LEU A 316 -30.10 -2.94 -14.64
C LEU A 316 -29.28 -1.72 -15.10
N GLN A 317 -29.34 -0.64 -14.32
CA GLN A 317 -28.55 0.57 -14.55
C GLN A 317 -27.57 0.79 -13.40
N PRO A 318 -26.33 1.25 -13.67
CA PRO A 318 -25.37 1.60 -12.61
C PRO A 318 -25.85 2.88 -11.91
N MET A 319 -26.16 2.78 -10.62
CA MET A 319 -26.57 3.92 -9.78
C MET A 319 -25.52 4.15 -8.69
N PRO A 320 -25.15 5.41 -8.40
CA PRO A 320 -24.23 5.74 -7.30
C PRO A 320 -24.75 5.19 -5.96
N TRP A 321 -23.89 4.51 -5.22
CA TRP A 321 -24.23 3.96 -3.91
C TRP A 321 -23.41 4.64 -2.81
N THR A 322 -23.97 5.64 -2.15
CA THR A 322 -23.24 6.51 -1.21
C THR A 322 -22.68 5.78 0.01
N PHE A 323 -23.20 4.61 0.36
CA PHE A 323 -22.66 3.73 1.42
C PHE A 323 -21.44 2.90 0.99
N ALA A 324 -21.00 3.05 -0.26
CA ALA A 324 -19.77 2.45 -0.79
C ALA A 324 -18.75 3.54 -1.17
N PRO A 325 -18.23 4.32 -0.21
CA PRO A 325 -17.31 5.41 -0.48
C PRO A 325 -15.99 4.93 -1.07
N LEU A 326 -15.45 5.71 -2.02
CA LEU A 326 -14.09 5.58 -2.53
C LEU A 326 -13.17 6.47 -1.69
N LEU A 327 -12.41 5.85 -0.81
CA LEU A 327 -11.61 6.56 0.18
C LEU A 327 -10.36 7.16 -0.45
N LEU A 328 -10.05 8.39 -0.08
CA LEU A 328 -8.85 9.11 -0.47
C LEU A 328 -7.68 8.71 0.44
N THR A 329 -6.52 8.57 -0.14
CA THR A 329 -5.28 8.23 0.55
C THR A 329 -4.50 9.49 0.94
N SER A 330 -3.92 9.51 2.14
CA SER A 330 -3.08 10.62 2.61
C SER A 330 -1.68 10.53 2.00
N GLU A 331 -1.16 11.62 1.44
CA GLU A 331 0.23 11.68 0.94
C GLU A 331 1.26 11.78 2.08
N GLY A 332 0.84 12.11 3.29
CA GLY A 332 1.72 12.33 4.45
C GLY A 332 2.23 11.06 5.13
N SER A 333 1.77 9.87 4.72
CA SER A 333 2.16 8.59 5.31
C SER A 333 2.86 7.68 4.30
N PRO A 334 3.92 6.96 4.69
CA PRO A 334 4.56 5.96 3.84
C PRO A 334 3.62 4.81 3.47
N ILE A 335 2.58 4.56 4.29
CA ILE A 335 1.59 3.50 4.04
C ILE A 335 0.75 3.80 2.80
N THR A 336 0.39 5.06 2.60
CA THR A 336 -0.61 5.48 1.61
C THR A 336 -0.04 6.29 0.45
N ARG A 337 1.21 6.72 0.56
CA ARG A 337 1.85 7.53 -0.48
C ARG A 337 1.90 6.79 -1.82
N GLY A 338 1.49 7.46 -2.89
CA GLY A 338 1.48 6.92 -4.24
C GLY A 338 0.42 5.84 -4.50
N LEU A 339 -0.48 5.59 -3.54
CA LEU A 339 -1.63 4.73 -3.75
C LEU A 339 -2.79 5.53 -4.36
N GLY A 340 -3.57 4.85 -5.20
CA GLY A 340 -4.87 5.35 -5.64
C GLY A 340 -5.92 5.23 -4.54
N GLN A 341 -7.18 5.41 -4.93
CA GLN A 341 -8.31 5.26 -4.01
C GLN A 341 -8.43 3.84 -3.48
N VAL A 342 -8.98 3.72 -2.27
CA VAL A 342 -9.31 2.45 -1.61
C VAL A 342 -10.82 2.26 -1.65
N MET A 343 -11.25 1.10 -2.17
CA MET A 343 -12.65 0.69 -2.20
C MET A 343 -13.11 0.28 -0.81
N SER A 344 -14.32 0.68 -0.45
CA SER A 344 -14.92 0.31 0.83
C SER A 344 -16.44 0.26 0.75
N THR A 345 -17.05 -0.41 1.73
CA THR A 345 -18.51 -0.42 1.92
C THR A 345 -18.82 -0.29 3.40
N PHE A 346 -19.89 0.43 3.73
CA PHE A 346 -20.43 0.57 5.08
C PHE A 346 -19.38 0.96 6.13
N VAL A 347 -18.60 2.00 5.86
CA VAL A 347 -17.51 2.42 6.73
C VAL A 347 -17.99 3.23 7.91
N SER A 348 -17.35 3.04 9.04
CA SER A 348 -17.55 3.83 10.26
C SER A 348 -16.48 4.91 10.40
N PRO A 349 -16.86 6.11 10.85
CA PRO A 349 -15.90 7.19 11.05
C PRO A 349 -15.04 6.94 12.29
N ILE A 350 -13.79 7.38 12.22
CA ILE A 350 -12.81 7.25 13.30
C ILE A 350 -12.43 8.62 13.82
N ASP A 351 -12.46 8.76 15.17
CA ASP A 351 -11.87 9.91 15.85
C ASP A 351 -10.48 9.55 16.40
N ALA A 352 -9.48 10.35 16.05
CA ALA A 352 -8.12 10.23 16.59
C ALA A 352 -8.01 10.96 17.95
N VAL A 353 -8.74 10.49 18.96
CA VAL A 353 -8.90 11.09 20.29
C VAL A 353 -8.53 10.11 21.40
N GLY A 354 -8.20 10.65 22.59
CA GLY A 354 -7.73 9.83 23.72
C GLY A 354 -6.24 9.49 23.60
N GLY A 355 -5.79 8.47 24.37
CA GLY A 355 -4.39 8.07 24.44
C GLY A 355 -3.49 9.03 25.23
N ASP A 356 -2.25 8.61 25.45
CA ASP A 356 -1.21 9.43 26.11
C ASP A 356 -0.59 10.45 25.15
N ASP A 357 -0.02 11.56 25.67
CA ASP A 357 0.63 12.66 24.92
C ASP A 357 1.88 12.20 24.16
N GLY A 358 2.25 11.07 23.97
CA GLY A 358 3.42 10.58 23.23
C GLY A 358 3.04 9.71 22.02
N ILE A 359 1.75 9.60 21.72
CA ILE A 359 1.26 8.77 20.62
C ILE A 359 1.08 9.64 19.38
N GLU A 360 1.89 9.38 18.36
CA GLU A 360 1.74 10.00 17.05
C GLU A 360 0.56 9.35 16.30
N LYS A 361 -0.35 10.19 15.83
CA LYS A 361 -1.56 9.78 15.12
C LYS A 361 -1.57 10.37 13.73
N ARG A 362 -1.74 9.54 12.70
CA ARG A 362 -1.80 10.00 11.31
C ARG A 362 -3.02 9.41 10.62
N ILE A 363 -3.81 10.25 9.97
CA ILE A 363 -4.92 9.82 9.14
C ILE A 363 -4.34 9.17 7.88
N LEU A 364 -4.79 7.97 7.57
CA LEU A 364 -4.37 7.19 6.41
C LEU A 364 -5.40 7.29 5.28
N LEU A 365 -6.67 7.07 5.61
CA LEU A 365 -7.79 7.11 4.67
C LEU A 365 -8.86 8.04 5.19
N ALA A 366 -9.44 8.82 4.28
CA ALA A 366 -10.55 9.70 4.56
C ALA A 366 -11.53 9.74 3.38
N THR A 367 -12.74 10.23 3.63
CA THR A 367 -13.75 10.48 2.59
C THR A 367 -13.37 11.68 1.72
N SER A 368 -14.22 12.00 0.75
CA SER A 368 -14.09 13.18 -0.11
C SER A 368 -14.46 14.48 0.64
N THR A 369 -14.62 15.56 -0.12
CA THR A 369 -15.06 16.87 0.37
C THR A 369 -16.57 16.98 0.58
N ALA A 370 -17.33 15.92 0.28
CA ALA A 370 -18.78 15.93 0.41
C ALA A 370 -19.28 14.58 0.93
N SER A 371 -19.32 14.46 2.24
CA SER A 371 -19.76 13.28 2.96
C SER A 371 -20.86 13.60 3.96
N ARG A 372 -21.56 12.56 4.39
CA ARG A 372 -22.58 12.58 5.43
C ARG A 372 -22.28 11.49 6.45
N VAL A 373 -22.50 11.77 7.73
CA VAL A 373 -22.40 10.78 8.80
C VAL A 373 -23.81 10.49 9.32
N THR A 374 -24.20 9.22 9.28
CA THR A 374 -25.50 8.73 9.77
C THR A 374 -25.26 7.95 11.04
N ALA A 375 -25.76 8.46 12.16
CA ALA A 375 -25.61 7.81 13.47
C ALA A 375 -26.49 6.56 13.58
N SER A 376 -26.05 5.60 14.42
CA SER A 376 -26.83 4.46 14.86
C SER A 376 -27.62 4.83 16.12
N PRO A 377 -28.88 4.30 16.33
CA PRO A 377 -29.61 3.45 15.40
C PRO A 377 -30.13 4.19 14.16
N GLY A 378 -30.17 3.51 13.04
CA GLY A 378 -30.61 4.06 11.77
C GLY A 378 -31.08 2.97 10.80
N GLU A 379 -31.17 3.32 9.54
CA GLU A 379 -31.59 2.42 8.46
C GLU A 379 -30.74 2.66 7.23
N VAL A 380 -30.40 1.60 6.52
CA VAL A 380 -29.86 1.63 5.15
C VAL A 380 -30.95 1.17 4.20
N ASN A 381 -31.22 1.95 3.16
CA ASN A 381 -32.28 1.67 2.21
C ASN A 381 -31.76 1.76 0.78
N LEU A 382 -32.00 0.72 -0.03
CA LEU A 382 -31.60 0.69 -1.44
C LEU A 382 -32.36 1.72 -2.32
N SER A 383 -33.46 2.29 -1.83
CA SER A 383 -34.19 3.36 -2.55
C SER A 383 -33.54 4.74 -2.42
N ASP A 384 -32.58 4.93 -1.49
CA ASP A 384 -31.85 6.20 -1.27
C ASP A 384 -30.78 6.47 -2.36
N MET A 385 -31.14 6.25 -3.63
CA MET A 385 -30.24 6.43 -4.78
C MET A 385 -30.12 7.88 -5.24
N ASN A 386 -30.99 8.79 -4.77
CA ASN A 386 -30.93 10.22 -5.03
C ASN A 386 -30.91 11.00 -3.72
N PRO A 387 -29.82 10.97 -2.98
CA PRO A 387 -29.73 11.64 -1.69
C PRO A 387 -29.77 13.17 -1.89
N ASP A 388 -30.31 13.87 -0.87
CA ASP A 388 -30.20 15.34 -0.83
C ASP A 388 -28.71 15.73 -0.66
N LEU A 389 -28.13 16.28 -1.71
CA LEU A 389 -26.71 16.68 -1.72
C LEU A 389 -26.40 17.75 -0.68
N ASN A 390 -27.39 18.54 -0.23
CA ASN A 390 -27.19 19.52 0.85
C ASN A 390 -26.93 18.87 2.21
N ALA A 391 -27.22 17.58 2.37
CA ALA A 391 -26.92 16.84 3.59
C ALA A 391 -25.47 16.37 3.68
N PHE A 392 -24.69 16.47 2.59
CA PHE A 392 -23.28 16.04 2.52
C PHE A 392 -22.34 17.21 2.88
N GLN A 393 -22.33 17.58 4.16
CA GLN A 393 -21.61 18.75 4.66
C GLN A 393 -20.25 18.45 5.31
N TYR A 394 -19.97 17.18 5.57
CA TYR A 394 -18.69 16.77 6.15
C TYR A 394 -17.63 16.62 5.07
N GLN A 395 -16.38 16.94 5.44
CA GLN A 395 -15.23 16.86 4.54
C GLN A 395 -14.13 16.04 5.19
N TYR A 396 -13.52 15.17 4.39
CA TYR A 396 -12.37 14.38 4.81
C TYR A 396 -12.58 13.64 6.13
N VAL A 397 -13.73 12.98 6.29
CA VAL A 397 -14.03 12.18 7.49
C VAL A 397 -13.02 11.03 7.59
N PRO A 398 -12.25 10.92 8.69
CA PRO A 398 -11.26 9.86 8.82
C PRO A 398 -11.90 8.48 8.94
N VAL A 399 -11.34 7.50 8.23
CA VAL A 399 -11.78 6.09 8.23
C VAL A 399 -10.64 5.14 8.62
N ALA A 400 -9.39 5.52 8.40
CA ALA A 400 -8.25 4.75 8.85
C ALA A 400 -7.16 5.65 9.44
N VAL A 401 -6.56 5.20 10.54
CA VAL A 401 -5.57 5.94 11.31
C VAL A 401 -4.41 5.01 11.70
N SER A 402 -3.17 5.49 11.58
CA SER A 402 -2.00 4.84 12.19
C SER A 402 -1.65 5.51 13.51
N LEU A 403 -1.24 4.69 14.47
CA LEU A 403 -0.81 5.08 15.81
C LEU A 403 0.62 4.57 16.01
N GLU A 404 1.52 5.44 16.46
CA GLU A 404 2.91 5.08 16.78
C GLU A 404 3.32 5.70 18.10
N GLY A 405 3.80 4.91 19.05
CA GLY A 405 4.22 5.42 20.34
C GLY A 405 4.33 4.36 21.42
N MET A 406 4.32 4.80 22.66
CA MET A 406 4.25 3.96 23.86
C MET A 406 2.83 4.03 24.44
N PHE A 407 2.10 2.93 24.37
CA PHE A 407 0.70 2.86 24.78
C PHE A 407 0.55 2.56 26.27
N GLY A 408 -0.43 3.19 26.92
CA GLY A 408 -0.85 2.85 28.29
C GLY A 408 -1.78 1.64 28.27
N SER A 409 -1.52 0.64 29.11
CA SER A 409 -2.37 -0.55 29.25
C SER A 409 -3.78 -0.20 29.69
N ALA A 410 -4.78 -0.82 29.08
CA ALA A 410 -6.17 -0.74 29.52
C ALA A 410 -6.38 -1.40 30.90
N TYR A 411 -5.43 -2.23 31.32
CA TYR A 411 -5.44 -2.94 32.61
C TYR A 411 -4.48 -2.36 33.65
N ALA A 412 -3.84 -1.19 33.38
CA ALA A 412 -2.86 -0.57 34.29
C ALA A 412 -3.37 -0.37 35.73
N HIS A 413 -4.71 -0.23 35.92
CA HIS A 413 -5.39 0.02 37.20
C HIS A 413 -6.55 -0.94 37.43
N ARG A 414 -6.55 -2.09 36.74
CA ARG A 414 -7.56 -3.15 36.87
C ARG A 414 -6.92 -4.42 37.41
N MET A 415 -7.74 -5.26 38.00
CA MET A 415 -7.33 -6.62 38.34
C MET A 415 -7.22 -7.46 37.07
N MET A 416 -6.34 -8.43 37.11
CA MET A 416 -6.21 -9.42 36.05
C MET A 416 -7.49 -10.25 35.95
N PRO A 417 -8.02 -10.50 34.76
CA PRO A 417 -9.19 -11.36 34.57
C PRO A 417 -8.93 -12.79 35.07
N GLU A 418 -9.99 -13.41 35.63
CA GLU A 418 -9.93 -14.83 35.94
C GLU A 418 -9.82 -15.68 34.68
N GLY A 419 -9.00 -16.74 34.69
CA GLY A 419 -8.80 -17.62 33.54
C GLY A 419 -7.58 -17.29 32.72
N VAL A 420 -6.76 -16.32 33.11
CA VAL A 420 -5.44 -16.08 32.52
C VAL A 420 -4.39 -16.96 33.16
N SER A 421 -3.52 -17.54 32.37
CA SER A 421 -2.37 -18.33 32.82
C SER A 421 -1.06 -17.85 32.17
N VAL A 422 0.07 -18.19 32.76
CA VAL A 422 1.40 -18.05 32.17
C VAL A 422 2.11 -19.37 32.36
N ASN A 423 2.55 -19.98 31.24
CA ASN A 423 3.15 -21.31 31.23
C ASN A 423 2.33 -22.40 31.98
N GLY A 424 0.98 -22.27 31.95
CA GLY A 424 0.06 -23.20 32.59
C GLY A 424 -0.19 -22.95 34.09
N GLU A 425 0.46 -21.96 34.71
CA GLU A 425 0.21 -21.52 36.07
C GLU A 425 -0.72 -20.30 36.10
N ARG A 426 -1.71 -20.29 36.99
CA ARG A 426 -2.59 -19.13 37.16
C ARG A 426 -1.79 -17.96 37.72
N MET A 427 -1.87 -16.81 37.06
CA MET A 427 -1.23 -15.60 37.57
C MET A 427 -2.04 -14.99 38.72
N ASN A 428 -1.34 -14.57 39.77
CA ASN A 428 -1.94 -13.95 40.95
C ASN A 428 -1.91 -12.42 40.92
N GLY A 429 -2.11 -11.79 39.74
CA GLY A 429 -2.20 -10.35 39.60
C GLY A 429 -0.87 -9.58 39.56
N GLU A 430 0.25 -10.24 39.82
CA GLU A 430 1.59 -9.68 39.66
C GLU A 430 2.05 -9.89 38.20
N GLY A 431 2.62 -8.86 37.55
CA GLY A 431 3.19 -8.98 36.20
C GLY A 431 2.45 -8.25 35.09
N ILE A 432 1.40 -7.46 35.40
CA ILE A 432 0.73 -6.61 34.39
C ILE A 432 1.70 -5.51 33.93
N ILE A 433 2.03 -5.49 32.64
CA ILE A 433 2.81 -4.43 32.03
C ILE A 433 1.88 -3.24 31.81
N LYS A 434 2.19 -2.11 32.47
CA LYS A 434 1.33 -0.92 32.49
C LYS A 434 1.55 0.03 31.31
N ARG A 435 2.69 -0.06 30.64
CA ARG A 435 3.07 0.78 29.50
C ARG A 435 3.89 -0.02 28.51
N SER A 436 3.59 0.13 27.23
CA SER A 436 4.29 -0.59 26.17
C SER A 436 5.70 -0.03 25.92
N VAL A 437 6.54 -0.83 25.29
CA VAL A 437 7.65 -0.31 24.48
C VAL A 437 7.09 0.41 23.27
N LYS A 438 7.92 1.17 22.54
CA LYS A 438 7.47 1.84 21.31
C LYS A 438 6.96 0.80 20.32
N THR A 439 5.71 0.90 19.92
CA THR A 439 5.07 0.00 18.96
C THR A 439 4.10 0.74 18.06
N ARG A 440 3.51 0.05 17.09
CA ARG A 440 2.68 0.61 16.04
C ARG A 440 1.35 -0.14 15.95
N GLN A 441 0.30 0.60 15.64
CA GLN A 441 -1.02 0.05 15.37
C GLN A 441 -1.64 0.75 14.17
N VAL A 442 -2.52 0.05 13.47
CA VAL A 442 -3.38 0.62 12.42
C VAL A 442 -4.82 0.28 12.75
N VAL A 443 -5.69 1.28 12.73
CA VAL A 443 -7.12 1.13 12.99
C VAL A 443 -7.89 1.58 11.77
N ILE A 444 -8.80 0.74 11.30
CA ILE A 444 -9.61 0.91 10.10
C ILE A 444 -11.07 0.76 10.47
N GLY A 445 -11.92 1.69 10.07
CA GLY A 445 -13.35 1.73 10.40
C GLY A 445 -14.24 0.85 9.52
N SER A 446 -13.69 -0.15 8.86
CA SER A 446 -14.46 -1.20 8.18
C SER A 446 -13.60 -2.42 7.85
N GLY A 447 -14.16 -3.60 8.09
CA GLY A 447 -13.57 -4.85 7.63
C GLY A 447 -13.62 -5.05 6.11
N SER A 448 -14.56 -4.40 5.42
CA SER A 448 -14.74 -4.52 3.97
C SER A 448 -13.48 -4.19 3.15
N ILE A 449 -12.59 -3.38 3.70
CA ILE A 449 -11.33 -2.99 3.05
C ILE A 449 -10.36 -4.16 2.93
N LEU A 450 -10.44 -5.15 3.84
CA LEU A 450 -9.53 -6.30 3.94
C LEU A 450 -10.09 -7.58 3.32
N VAL A 451 -11.38 -7.60 2.99
CA VAL A 451 -12.03 -8.79 2.42
C VAL A 451 -12.12 -8.72 0.91
N ASN A 452 -12.23 -9.87 0.29
CA ASN A 452 -12.49 -10.01 -1.13
C ASN A 452 -13.88 -10.59 -1.36
N GLU A 453 -14.53 -10.16 -2.45
CA GLU A 453 -15.76 -10.80 -2.93
C GLU A 453 -15.46 -12.17 -3.52
N THR A 454 -16.51 -13.00 -3.64
CA THR A 454 -16.47 -14.26 -4.35
C THR A 454 -17.43 -14.25 -5.53
N GLN A 455 -17.03 -14.84 -6.64
CA GLN A 455 -17.88 -15.03 -7.81
C GLN A 455 -17.93 -16.53 -8.17
N ARG A 456 -19.09 -17.14 -8.05
CA ARG A 456 -19.26 -18.61 -8.27
C ARG A 456 -18.22 -19.42 -7.49
N SER A 457 -18.05 -19.11 -6.21
CA SER A 457 -17.06 -19.71 -5.29
C SER A 457 -15.59 -19.46 -5.66
N THR A 458 -15.30 -18.59 -6.62
CA THR A 458 -13.94 -18.18 -6.94
C THR A 458 -13.66 -16.83 -6.26
N PRO A 459 -12.63 -16.70 -5.41
CA PRO A 459 -12.24 -15.44 -4.81
C PRO A 459 -11.83 -14.42 -5.89
N LEU A 460 -12.34 -13.21 -5.80
CA LEU A 460 -11.92 -12.07 -6.61
C LEU A 460 -10.75 -11.36 -5.93
N PRO A 461 -9.95 -10.57 -6.66
CA PRO A 461 -8.92 -9.76 -6.04
C PRO A 461 -9.52 -8.75 -5.04
N MET A 462 -8.88 -8.54 -3.90
CA MET A 462 -9.27 -7.53 -2.91
C MET A 462 -9.24 -6.14 -3.52
N GLY A 463 -10.33 -5.38 -3.37
CA GLY A 463 -10.50 -4.06 -4.01
C GLY A 463 -10.85 -4.13 -5.50
N TYR A 464 -11.30 -5.27 -6.00
CA TYR A 464 -11.79 -5.38 -7.38
C TYR A 464 -13.30 -5.16 -7.42
N ASP A 465 -13.73 -4.10 -8.10
CA ASP A 465 -15.15 -3.87 -8.37
C ASP A 465 -15.56 -4.63 -9.64
N ARG A 466 -16.39 -5.66 -9.47
CA ARG A 466 -16.88 -6.52 -10.55
C ARG A 466 -17.81 -5.81 -11.55
N TYR A 467 -18.40 -4.69 -11.17
CA TYR A 467 -19.35 -3.97 -12.01
C TYR A 467 -18.65 -3.01 -12.97
N SER A 468 -17.70 -2.23 -12.48
CA SER A 468 -16.87 -1.36 -13.32
C SER A 468 -15.65 -2.06 -13.93
N GLY A 469 -15.24 -3.23 -13.38
CA GLY A 469 -14.01 -3.92 -13.76
C GLY A 469 -12.75 -3.23 -13.27
N MET A 470 -12.86 -2.23 -12.40
CA MET A 470 -11.74 -1.47 -11.88
C MET A 470 -11.10 -2.17 -10.68
N GLN A 471 -9.78 -2.02 -10.55
CA GLN A 471 -8.99 -2.48 -9.41
C GLN A 471 -8.56 -1.28 -8.58
N PHE A 472 -8.94 -1.25 -7.30
CA PHE A 472 -8.56 -0.24 -6.32
C PHE A 472 -7.34 -0.68 -5.50
N SER A 473 -6.77 0.25 -4.72
CA SER A 473 -5.50 0.05 -4.02
C SER A 473 -5.59 -0.69 -2.67
N ASN A 474 -6.67 -1.40 -2.40
CA ASN A 474 -6.89 -2.11 -1.13
C ASN A 474 -5.74 -3.04 -0.76
N ARG A 475 -5.32 -3.89 -1.71
CA ARG A 475 -4.24 -4.86 -1.50
C ARG A 475 -2.92 -4.18 -1.13
N ASP A 476 -2.53 -3.16 -1.90
CA ASP A 476 -1.29 -2.41 -1.64
C ASP A 476 -1.35 -1.65 -0.32
N PHE A 477 -2.51 -1.10 0.05
CA PHE A 477 -2.72 -0.41 1.32
C PHE A 477 -2.47 -1.33 2.52
N ILE A 478 -3.06 -2.53 2.53
CA ILE A 478 -2.91 -3.47 3.64
C ILE A 478 -1.49 -4.04 3.73
N VAL A 479 -0.89 -4.41 2.59
CA VAL A 479 0.51 -4.85 2.57
C VAL A 479 1.43 -3.77 3.11
N ASN A 480 1.24 -2.51 2.69
CA ASN A 480 2.03 -1.37 3.19
C ASN A 480 1.81 -1.15 4.69
N ALA A 481 0.57 -1.25 5.17
CA ALA A 481 0.26 -1.10 6.60
C ALA A 481 1.01 -2.14 7.43
N LEU A 482 0.98 -3.41 7.03
CA LEU A 482 1.68 -4.48 7.74
C LEU A 482 3.20 -4.37 7.64
N LEU A 483 3.75 -4.04 6.48
CA LEU A 483 5.18 -3.77 6.34
C LEU A 483 5.59 -2.61 7.25
N TRP A 484 4.83 -1.50 7.29
CA TRP A 484 5.12 -0.37 8.18
C TRP A 484 5.05 -0.77 9.66
N MET A 485 4.09 -1.61 10.04
CA MET A 485 3.93 -2.05 11.43
C MET A 485 5.06 -2.97 11.88
N THR A 486 5.53 -3.86 11.01
CA THR A 486 6.45 -4.95 11.35
C THR A 486 7.90 -4.69 10.96
N ASP A 487 8.14 -3.74 10.04
CA ASP A 487 9.44 -3.48 9.45
C ASP A 487 10.27 -2.52 10.32
N SER A 488 11.26 -3.07 10.99
CA SER A 488 12.27 -2.30 11.74
C SER A 488 13.38 -1.74 10.84
N GLU A 489 13.53 -2.25 9.61
CA GLU A 489 14.67 -1.95 8.73
C GLU A 489 14.35 -0.92 7.64
N GLY A 490 13.08 -0.50 7.50
CA GLY A 490 12.69 0.62 6.65
C GLY A 490 12.37 0.26 5.20
N LEU A 491 11.95 -0.99 4.90
CA LEU A 491 11.50 -1.39 3.57
C LEU A 491 10.38 -0.47 3.06
N ILE A 492 9.46 -0.08 3.91
CA ILE A 492 8.38 0.83 3.57
C ILE A 492 8.89 2.21 3.14
N SER A 493 10.04 2.67 3.67
CA SER A 493 10.64 3.96 3.29
C SER A 493 11.17 3.97 1.85
N LEU A 494 11.39 2.80 1.24
CA LEU A 494 11.71 2.68 -0.18
C LEU A 494 10.54 3.10 -1.07
N ARG A 495 9.30 2.89 -0.61
CA ARG A 495 8.09 3.37 -1.29
C ARG A 495 7.87 4.87 -1.14
N GLU A 496 8.55 5.54 -0.21
CA GLU A 496 8.44 7.00 -0.04
C GLU A 496 8.98 7.79 -1.25
N LYS A 497 9.86 7.18 -2.04
CA LYS A 497 10.39 7.78 -3.26
C LYS A 497 9.42 7.53 -4.41
N THR A 498 8.24 8.14 -4.38
CA THR A 498 7.40 8.23 -5.57
C THR A 498 7.94 9.33 -6.48
N VAL A 499 8.46 8.93 -7.60
CA VAL A 499 8.78 9.84 -8.68
C VAL A 499 7.48 10.16 -9.40
N THR A 500 6.90 11.31 -9.11
CA THR A 500 5.75 11.78 -9.87
C THR A 500 6.23 12.26 -11.23
N MET A 501 6.00 11.49 -12.29
CA MET A 501 6.18 12.00 -13.64
C MET A 501 5.21 13.17 -13.85
N ARG A 502 5.73 14.37 -13.87
CA ARG A 502 4.97 15.56 -14.25
C ARG A 502 4.68 15.47 -15.73
N LEU A 503 3.55 14.88 -16.09
CA LEU A 503 3.06 14.90 -17.46
C LEU A 503 2.93 16.35 -17.92
N LEU A 504 3.42 16.63 -19.12
CA LEU A 504 3.31 17.95 -19.71
C LEU A 504 1.80 18.30 -19.80
N ASN A 505 1.40 19.39 -19.18
CA ASN A 505 0.04 19.84 -19.29
C ASN A 505 -0.18 20.39 -20.70
N ASP A 506 -0.73 19.58 -21.60
CA ASP A 506 -0.93 19.90 -23.02
C ASP A 506 -1.67 21.22 -23.24
N ARG A 507 -2.66 21.54 -22.40
CA ARG A 507 -3.37 22.81 -22.48
C ARG A 507 -2.48 24.01 -22.17
N ARG A 508 -1.57 23.89 -21.17
CA ARG A 508 -0.58 24.93 -20.87
C ARG A 508 0.53 24.98 -21.90
N ALA A 509 1.00 23.81 -22.37
CA ALA A 509 2.05 23.73 -23.40
C ALA A 509 1.59 24.37 -24.72
N HIS A 510 0.36 24.13 -25.15
CA HIS A 510 -0.22 24.78 -26.32
C HIS A 510 -0.49 26.28 -26.11
N GLY A 511 -1.01 26.68 -24.94
CA GLY A 511 -1.30 28.10 -24.66
C GLY A 511 -0.07 28.96 -24.45
N GLN A 512 1.05 28.41 -23.99
CA GLN A 512 2.30 29.14 -23.73
C GLN A 512 3.43 28.81 -24.70
N ARG A 513 3.13 28.13 -25.81
CA ARG A 513 4.13 27.67 -26.79
C ARG A 513 5.05 28.79 -27.28
N ALA A 514 4.49 29.94 -27.63
CA ALA A 514 5.26 31.09 -28.11
C ALA A 514 6.19 31.67 -27.03
N GLN A 515 5.75 31.72 -25.77
CA GLN A 515 6.56 32.19 -24.65
C GLN A 515 7.72 31.23 -24.35
N VAL A 516 7.43 29.92 -24.31
CA VAL A 516 8.47 28.89 -24.08
C VAL A 516 9.50 28.89 -25.21
N GLN A 517 9.06 29.01 -26.49
CA GLN A 517 9.96 29.11 -27.62
C GLN A 517 10.80 30.39 -27.56
N LEU A 518 10.23 31.53 -27.20
CA LEU A 518 10.96 32.78 -27.06
C LEU A 518 12.04 32.69 -25.97
N ILE A 519 11.68 32.18 -24.80
CA ILE A 519 12.60 32.04 -23.68
C ILE A 519 13.71 31.02 -24.01
N SER A 520 13.39 29.89 -24.58
CA SER A 520 14.38 28.84 -24.88
C SER A 520 15.35 29.24 -26.02
N THR A 521 14.94 30.15 -26.92
CA THR A 521 15.80 30.60 -28.04
C THR A 521 16.58 31.87 -27.66
N VAL A 522 15.94 32.82 -26.98
CA VAL A 522 16.56 34.13 -26.69
C VAL A 522 17.48 34.06 -25.48
N SER A 523 17.14 33.27 -24.43
CA SER A 523 17.94 33.25 -23.19
C SER A 523 19.35 32.69 -23.38
N PRO A 524 19.61 31.61 -24.14
CA PRO A 524 20.98 31.16 -24.40
C PRO A 524 21.81 32.16 -25.18
N VAL A 525 21.18 32.81 -26.20
CA VAL A 525 21.85 33.83 -27.03
C VAL A 525 22.21 35.07 -26.20
N ALA A 526 21.27 35.53 -25.36
CA ALA A 526 21.51 36.66 -24.44
C ALA A 526 22.62 36.34 -23.43
N LEU A 527 22.65 35.14 -22.89
CA LEU A 527 23.67 34.68 -21.95
C LEU A 527 25.07 34.66 -22.62
N LEU A 528 25.15 34.12 -23.83
CA LEU A 528 26.41 34.12 -24.60
C LEU A 528 26.89 35.53 -24.95
N ALA A 529 25.98 36.43 -25.34
CA ALA A 529 26.29 37.83 -25.59
C ALA A 529 26.80 38.55 -24.32
N LEU A 530 26.20 38.27 -23.17
CA LEU A 530 26.59 38.84 -21.88
C LEU A 530 27.97 38.34 -21.43
N ILE A 531 28.23 37.03 -21.56
CA ILE A 531 29.56 36.47 -21.28
C ILE A 531 30.61 37.03 -22.25
N GLY A 532 30.29 37.12 -23.53
CA GLY A 532 31.17 37.74 -24.55
C GLY A 532 31.47 39.20 -24.23
N GLY A 533 30.47 39.96 -23.83
CA GLY A 533 30.64 41.37 -23.40
C GLY A 533 31.53 41.49 -22.17
N ILE A 534 31.34 40.65 -21.16
CA ILE A 534 32.18 40.63 -19.95
C ILE A 534 33.64 40.31 -20.33
N VAL A 535 33.86 39.28 -21.13
CA VAL A 535 35.21 38.89 -21.59
C VAL A 535 35.83 40.00 -22.38
N PHE A 536 35.07 40.67 -23.26
CA PHE A 536 35.56 41.83 -24.03
C PHE A 536 35.97 42.97 -23.11
N VAL A 537 35.17 43.36 -22.13
CA VAL A 537 35.48 44.43 -21.18
C VAL A 537 36.71 44.10 -20.32
N ILE A 538 36.81 42.84 -19.85
CA ILE A 538 37.99 42.38 -19.08
C ILE A 538 39.24 42.44 -19.92
N ARG A 539 39.15 42.00 -21.18
CA ARG A 539 40.26 42.01 -22.15
C ARG A 539 40.68 43.43 -22.48
N LYS A 540 39.72 44.32 -22.76
CA LYS A 540 39.97 45.74 -23.01
C LYS A 540 40.69 46.40 -21.84
N ARG A 541 40.23 46.23 -20.61
CA ARG A 541 40.88 46.76 -19.38
C ARG A 541 42.27 46.18 -19.13
N ARG A 542 42.58 44.98 -19.65
CA ARG A 542 43.87 44.30 -19.42
C ARG A 542 44.93 44.69 -20.47
N TYR A 543 44.51 45.13 -21.65
CA TYR A 543 45.40 45.43 -22.77
C TYR A 543 45.44 46.93 -23.12
N GLU A 544 44.58 47.77 -22.56
CA GLU A 544 44.64 49.25 -22.66
C GLU A 544 45.39 49.90 -21.48
N LYS A 545 46.08 49.12 -20.66
CA LYS A 545 47.11 49.54 -19.74
C LYS A 545 48.45 49.12 -20.34
#